data_56d385f00c80d40de6d69ee60552ef5c
#
_entry.id   56d385f00c80d40de6d69ee60552ef5c
#
_cell.length_a   1.000
_cell.length_b   1.000
_cell.length_c   1.000
_cell.angle_alpha   90.00
_cell.angle_beta   90.00
_cell.angle_gamma   90.00
#
_symmetry.space_group_name_H-M   'P 1'
#
loop_
_entity.id
_entity.type
_entity.pdbx_description
1 polymer ?
#
loop_
_entity_poly.entity_id
_entity_poly.type
_entity_poly.pdbx_seq_one_letter_code
_entity_poly.pdbx_strand_id
1 'polypeptide(L)'
;MGGRPIMLLELAQWLSKDFRVFNVFGYITLRMVLAAMTALVISFIFGPAVIRWLAQKKIGQAVRDDGPQSHLVKTGTPTMGGALILIAIGVTTLLWGDLGNRYVWVVLLVTLGFGAVGWVDDWRKVVQRNPKGLSARAKFFWQSLIGAAAAIFLATTATLPAHTELIVPFFKTVAYPLGIVGFVILTYFV
;
A
#
# COMPACT_ATOMS: atom_id res chain seq x y z
N MET A 1 28.13 1.25 15.98
CA MET A 1 27.71 0.35 14.88
C MET A 1 26.30 -0.15 15.24
N GLY A 2 25.27 0.61 14.93
CA GLY A 2 23.88 0.22 15.17
C GLY A 2 23.47 -0.79 14.10
N GLY A 3 23.12 -2.00 14.53
CA GLY A 3 22.62 -3.04 13.64
C GLY A 3 21.33 -2.57 12.98
N ARG A 4 21.40 -2.18 11.71
CA ARG A 4 20.23 -1.98 10.87
C ARG A 4 19.61 -3.35 10.58
N PRO A 5 18.28 -3.48 10.55
CA PRO A 5 17.66 -4.74 10.23
C PRO A 5 18.13 -5.19 8.83
N ILE A 6 18.76 -6.37 8.78
CA ILE A 6 19.32 -6.92 7.55
C ILE A 6 18.14 -7.39 6.69
N MET A 7 17.72 -6.54 5.75
CA MET A 7 16.77 -6.91 4.70
C MET A 7 17.53 -7.40 3.47
N LEU A 8 16.84 -8.07 2.55
CA LEU A 8 17.48 -8.73 1.40
C LEU A 8 18.37 -7.78 0.59
N LEU A 9 18.01 -6.51 0.49
CA LEU A 9 18.85 -5.52 -0.20
C LEU A 9 20.18 -5.26 0.52
N GLU A 10 20.15 -5.07 1.84
CA GLU A 10 21.37 -4.83 2.62
C GLU A 10 22.24 -6.09 2.67
N LEU A 11 21.61 -7.27 2.77
CA LEU A 11 22.30 -8.55 2.67
C LEU A 11 23.00 -8.70 1.31
N ALA A 12 22.28 -8.38 0.21
CA ALA A 12 22.87 -8.43 -1.13
C ALA A 12 24.02 -7.42 -1.30
N GLN A 13 23.91 -6.23 -0.76
CA GLN A 13 24.97 -5.23 -0.75
C GLN A 13 26.17 -5.66 0.07
N TRP A 14 25.94 -6.35 1.20
CA TRP A 14 27.03 -6.91 2.00
C TRP A 14 27.76 -8.04 1.26
N LEU A 15 26.99 -8.96 0.64
CA LEU A 15 27.54 -10.07 -0.16
C LEU A 15 28.21 -9.58 -1.45
N SER A 16 27.82 -8.43 -1.98
CA SER A 16 28.42 -7.87 -3.20
C SER A 16 29.88 -7.47 -3.04
N LYS A 17 30.36 -7.32 -1.79
CA LYS A 17 31.78 -7.05 -1.49
C LYS A 17 32.65 -8.24 -1.84
N ASP A 18 32.14 -9.46 -1.63
CA ASP A 18 32.86 -10.70 -1.88
C ASP A 18 32.50 -11.31 -3.23
N PHE A 19 31.26 -11.12 -3.70
CA PHE A 19 30.74 -11.70 -4.93
C PHE A 19 30.09 -10.64 -5.82
N ARG A 20 30.74 -10.28 -6.92
CA ARG A 20 30.26 -9.26 -7.89
C ARG A 20 28.85 -9.51 -8.45
N VAL A 21 28.42 -10.77 -8.46
CA VAL A 21 27.08 -11.15 -8.95
C VAL A 21 25.97 -10.48 -8.14
N PHE A 22 26.16 -10.21 -6.84
CA PHE A 22 25.17 -9.57 -6.01
C PHE A 22 24.97 -8.07 -6.26
N ASN A 23 25.88 -7.43 -7.05
CA ASN A 23 25.67 -6.04 -7.50
C ASN A 23 24.41 -5.86 -8.34
N VAL A 24 23.91 -6.92 -8.95
CA VAL A 24 22.69 -6.88 -9.77
C VAL A 24 21.45 -6.46 -8.96
N PHE A 25 21.43 -6.76 -7.64
CA PHE A 25 20.35 -6.34 -6.73
C PHE A 25 20.35 -4.84 -6.42
N GLY A 26 21.39 -4.11 -6.82
CA GLY A 26 21.42 -2.65 -6.78
C GLY A 26 20.49 -2.01 -7.82
N TYR A 27 20.17 -2.71 -8.93
CA TYR A 27 19.30 -2.18 -9.95
C TYR A 27 17.83 -2.18 -9.50
N ILE A 28 17.20 -1.00 -9.55
CA ILE A 28 15.80 -0.82 -9.14
C ILE A 28 14.84 -1.68 -9.98
N THR A 29 15.11 -1.81 -11.28
CA THR A 29 14.28 -2.60 -12.20
C THR A 29 14.23 -4.08 -11.80
N LEU A 30 15.39 -4.67 -11.48
CA LEU A 30 15.43 -6.05 -11.00
C LEU A 30 14.65 -6.22 -9.69
N ARG A 31 14.85 -5.30 -8.75
CA ARG A 31 14.11 -5.34 -7.46
C ARG A 31 12.61 -5.21 -7.65
N MET A 32 12.16 -4.36 -8.58
CA MET A 32 10.73 -4.23 -8.90
C MET A 32 10.16 -5.54 -9.44
N VAL A 33 10.87 -6.20 -10.37
CA VAL A 33 10.43 -7.49 -10.93
C VAL A 33 10.40 -8.57 -9.83
N LEU A 34 11.44 -8.66 -9.01
CA LEU A 34 11.51 -9.63 -7.92
C LEU A 34 10.43 -9.38 -6.86
N ALA A 35 10.16 -8.12 -6.53
CA ALA A 35 9.08 -7.75 -5.62
C ALA A 35 7.71 -8.17 -6.18
N ALA A 36 7.45 -7.89 -7.45
CA ALA A 36 6.21 -8.29 -8.12
C ALA A 36 6.05 -9.83 -8.14
N MET A 37 7.10 -10.56 -8.50
CA MET A 37 7.09 -12.02 -8.47
C MET A 37 6.87 -12.56 -7.06
N THR A 38 7.53 -11.98 -6.04
CA THR A 38 7.36 -12.39 -4.65
C THR A 38 5.92 -12.15 -4.18
N ALA A 39 5.32 -11.00 -4.49
CA ALA A 39 3.93 -10.70 -4.17
C ALA A 39 2.97 -11.70 -4.85
N LEU A 40 3.24 -12.04 -6.09
CA LEU A 40 2.45 -13.00 -6.87
C LEU A 40 2.56 -14.41 -6.29
N VAL A 41 3.76 -14.85 -5.92
CA VAL A 41 3.99 -16.14 -5.25
C VAL A 41 3.28 -16.20 -3.90
N ILE A 42 3.37 -15.16 -3.07
CA ILE A 42 2.63 -15.07 -1.81
C ILE A 42 1.12 -15.21 -2.07
N SER A 43 0.60 -14.48 -3.06
CA SER A 43 -0.82 -14.50 -3.39
C SER A 43 -1.29 -15.87 -3.89
N PHE A 44 -0.50 -16.57 -4.69
CA PHE A 44 -0.83 -17.90 -5.18
C PHE A 44 -0.74 -18.98 -4.10
N ILE A 45 0.27 -18.92 -3.24
CA ILE A 45 0.45 -19.94 -2.17
C ILE A 45 -0.61 -19.75 -1.08
N PHE A 46 -0.79 -18.51 -0.60
CA PHE A 46 -1.67 -18.24 0.53
C PHE A 46 -3.11 -17.94 0.12
N GLY A 47 -3.34 -17.48 -1.11
CA GLY A 47 -4.68 -17.12 -1.62
C GLY A 47 -5.73 -18.21 -1.43
N PRO A 48 -5.52 -19.44 -1.93
CA PRO A 48 -6.49 -20.50 -1.77
C PRO A 48 -6.77 -20.87 -0.31
N ALA A 49 -5.77 -20.80 0.54
CA ALA A 49 -5.92 -21.06 1.99
C ALA A 49 -6.76 -19.97 2.67
N VAL A 50 -6.44 -18.70 2.37
CA VAL A 50 -7.16 -17.53 2.90
C VAL A 50 -8.63 -17.53 2.42
N ILE A 51 -8.86 -17.78 1.13
CA ILE A 51 -10.21 -17.86 0.57
C ILE A 51 -11.03 -18.96 1.25
N ARG A 52 -10.46 -20.16 1.40
CA ARG A 52 -11.13 -21.27 2.11
C ARG A 52 -11.42 -20.92 3.56
N TRP A 53 -10.47 -20.33 4.27
CA TRP A 53 -10.63 -19.92 5.65
C TRP A 53 -11.75 -18.86 5.81
N LEU A 54 -11.78 -17.85 4.93
CA LEU A 54 -12.84 -16.85 4.90
C LEU A 54 -14.21 -17.45 4.59
N ALA A 55 -14.28 -18.38 3.64
CA ALA A 55 -15.51 -19.08 3.29
C ALA A 55 -16.04 -19.95 4.45
N GLN A 56 -15.15 -20.69 5.15
CA GLN A 56 -15.52 -21.51 6.31
C GLN A 56 -16.07 -20.67 7.48
N LYS A 57 -15.51 -19.50 7.68
CA LYS A 57 -15.99 -18.55 8.70
C LYS A 57 -17.33 -17.89 8.33
N LYS A 58 -17.91 -18.24 7.17
CA LYS A 58 -19.11 -17.59 6.60
C LYS A 58 -18.96 -16.06 6.56
N ILE A 59 -17.74 -15.60 6.28
CA ILE A 59 -17.40 -14.20 6.14
C ILE A 59 -17.82 -13.76 4.72
N GLY A 60 -19.13 -13.82 4.47
CA GLY A 60 -19.75 -13.38 3.22
C GLY A 60 -20.49 -12.06 3.44
N GLN A 61 -20.62 -11.28 2.38
CA GLN A 61 -21.45 -10.08 2.44
C GLN A 61 -22.91 -10.46 2.76
N ALA A 62 -23.49 -9.78 3.75
CA ALA A 62 -24.93 -9.67 3.82
C ALA A 62 -25.37 -8.85 2.59
N VAL A 63 -26.00 -9.54 1.63
CA VAL A 63 -26.53 -8.87 0.43
C VAL A 63 -27.69 -7.99 0.86
N ARG A 64 -27.71 -6.74 0.40
CA ARG A 64 -28.85 -5.84 0.58
C ARG A 64 -30.03 -6.39 -0.23
N ASP A 65 -31.19 -6.51 0.41
CA ASP A 65 -32.43 -6.97 -0.23
C ASP A 65 -32.94 -6.00 -1.33
N ASP A 66 -32.41 -4.76 -1.36
CA ASP A 66 -32.83 -3.68 -2.27
C ASP A 66 -31.97 -3.59 -3.54
N GLY A 67 -31.09 -4.57 -3.81
CA GLY A 67 -30.15 -4.53 -4.94
C GLY A 67 -30.67 -5.28 -6.19
N PRO A 68 -30.08 -5.01 -7.39
CA PRO A 68 -30.38 -5.78 -8.59
C PRO A 68 -30.18 -7.27 -8.38
N GLN A 69 -31.04 -8.11 -8.98
CA GLN A 69 -31.00 -9.57 -8.83
C GLN A 69 -29.66 -10.21 -9.20
N SER A 70 -28.85 -9.55 -10.06
CA SER A 70 -27.48 -9.96 -10.37
C SER A 70 -26.53 -9.97 -9.15
N HIS A 71 -26.87 -9.27 -8.06
CA HIS A 71 -26.10 -9.27 -6.82
C HIS A 71 -26.38 -10.51 -5.95
N LEU A 72 -27.51 -11.20 -6.14
CA LEU A 72 -27.84 -12.44 -5.42
C LEU A 72 -26.91 -13.59 -5.78
N VAL A 73 -26.36 -13.60 -7.01
CA VAL A 73 -25.37 -14.59 -7.47
C VAL A 73 -24.05 -14.49 -6.70
N LYS A 74 -23.77 -13.33 -6.09
CA LYS A 74 -22.56 -13.07 -5.28
C LYS A 74 -22.76 -13.43 -3.79
N THR A 75 -23.91 -13.94 -3.42
CA THR A 75 -24.17 -14.41 -2.06
C THR A 75 -23.21 -15.53 -1.71
N GLY A 76 -22.41 -15.34 -0.66
CA GLY A 76 -21.40 -16.32 -0.25
C GLY A 76 -19.99 -16.10 -0.80
N THR A 77 -19.76 -15.08 -1.65
CA THR A 77 -18.39 -14.71 -2.06
C THR A 77 -17.65 -14.15 -0.84
N PRO A 78 -16.47 -14.72 -0.48
CA PRO A 78 -15.70 -14.22 0.66
C PRO A 78 -15.33 -12.75 0.46
N THR A 79 -15.57 -11.93 1.48
CA THR A 79 -15.06 -10.56 1.59
C THR A 79 -13.72 -10.57 2.33
N MET A 80 -13.03 -9.43 2.39
CA MET A 80 -11.75 -9.25 3.07
C MET A 80 -10.51 -9.83 2.33
N GLY A 81 -10.64 -10.19 1.05
CA GLY A 81 -9.49 -10.60 0.22
C GLY A 81 -8.40 -9.52 0.10
N GLY A 82 -8.76 -8.25 0.29
CA GLY A 82 -7.83 -7.12 0.34
C GLY A 82 -6.76 -7.24 1.42
N ALA A 83 -7.03 -7.96 2.52
CA ALA A 83 -6.04 -8.20 3.57
C ALA A 83 -4.82 -8.99 3.05
N LEU A 84 -5.05 -10.02 2.23
CA LEU A 84 -3.95 -10.78 1.62
C LEU A 84 -3.11 -9.90 0.71
N ILE A 85 -3.76 -9.04 -0.09
CA ILE A 85 -3.06 -8.10 -0.99
C ILE A 85 -2.19 -7.15 -0.17
N LEU A 86 -2.72 -6.57 0.91
CA LEU A 86 -1.98 -5.67 1.80
C LEU A 86 -0.78 -6.37 2.46
N ILE A 87 -0.94 -7.61 2.91
CA ILE A 87 0.14 -8.40 3.47
C ILE A 87 1.20 -8.66 2.40
N ALA A 88 0.79 -9.07 1.19
CA ALA A 88 1.73 -9.32 0.10
C ALA A 88 2.53 -8.05 -0.25
N ILE A 89 1.85 -6.90 -0.40
CA ILE A 89 2.50 -5.60 -0.65
C ILE A 89 3.44 -5.22 0.50
N GLY A 90 2.97 -5.33 1.75
CA GLY A 90 3.77 -4.99 2.93
C GLY A 90 5.04 -5.83 3.03
N VAL A 91 4.89 -7.16 2.93
CA VAL A 91 6.03 -8.10 3.00
C VAL A 91 7.01 -7.84 1.87
N THR A 92 6.55 -7.72 0.63
CA THR A 92 7.45 -7.50 -0.51
C THR A 92 8.15 -6.15 -0.47
N THR A 93 7.47 -5.10 -0.01
CA THR A 93 8.09 -3.78 0.16
C THR A 93 9.18 -3.83 1.24
N LEU A 94 8.94 -4.52 2.35
CA LEU A 94 9.95 -4.69 3.40
C LEU A 94 11.13 -5.55 2.95
N LEU A 95 10.92 -6.55 2.08
CA LEU A 95 11.98 -7.41 1.58
C LEU A 95 12.87 -6.73 0.53
N TRP A 96 12.24 -6.06 -0.45
CA TRP A 96 12.94 -5.55 -1.64
C TRP A 96 13.08 -4.04 -1.67
N GLY A 97 12.34 -3.31 -0.81
CA GLY A 97 12.41 -1.87 -0.71
C GLY A 97 13.71 -1.38 -0.10
N ASP A 98 14.09 -0.17 -0.46
CA ASP A 98 15.17 0.56 0.21
C ASP A 98 14.60 1.20 1.48
N LEU A 99 14.78 0.52 2.60
CA LEU A 99 14.25 0.97 3.90
C LEU A 99 14.99 2.20 4.46
N GLY A 100 16.14 2.57 3.88
CA GLY A 100 16.81 3.84 4.16
C GLY A 100 16.10 5.03 3.54
N ASN A 101 15.24 4.79 2.54
CA ASN A 101 14.50 5.83 1.84
C ASN A 101 13.17 6.13 2.55
N ARG A 102 13.03 7.34 3.07
CA ARG A 102 11.81 7.81 3.76
C ARG A 102 10.55 7.73 2.90
N TYR A 103 10.65 7.88 1.58
CA TYR A 103 9.50 7.82 0.69
C TYR A 103 8.88 6.42 0.63
N VAL A 104 9.69 5.37 0.76
CA VAL A 104 9.20 3.98 0.85
C VAL A 104 8.30 3.82 2.08
N TRP A 105 8.71 4.39 3.22
CA TRP A 105 7.90 4.36 4.44
C TRP A 105 6.60 5.15 4.32
N VAL A 106 6.64 6.34 3.69
CA VAL A 106 5.42 7.13 3.47
C VAL A 106 4.42 6.35 2.64
N VAL A 107 4.84 5.80 1.49
CA VAL A 107 3.95 5.03 0.61
C VAL A 107 3.43 3.78 1.33
N LEU A 108 4.28 3.06 2.05
CA LEU A 108 3.88 1.87 2.79
C LEU A 108 2.86 2.21 3.89
N LEU A 109 3.12 3.24 4.70
CA LEU A 109 2.23 3.64 5.79
C LEU A 109 0.89 4.17 5.29
N VAL A 110 0.87 4.95 4.20
CA VAL A 110 -0.38 5.41 3.57
C VAL A 110 -1.17 4.21 3.05
N THR A 111 -0.52 3.29 2.35
CA THR A 111 -1.16 2.07 1.83
C THR A 111 -1.77 1.24 2.96
N LEU A 112 -1.01 0.99 4.03
CA LEU A 112 -1.49 0.27 5.20
C LEU A 112 -2.58 1.02 5.95
N GLY A 113 -2.48 2.35 6.04
CA GLY A 113 -3.49 3.21 6.66
C GLY A 113 -4.83 3.15 5.92
N PHE A 114 -4.82 3.31 4.59
CA PHE A 114 -6.04 3.15 3.78
C PHE A 114 -6.57 1.71 3.83
N GLY A 115 -5.66 0.74 3.83
CA GLY A 115 -6.02 -0.66 4.03
C GLY A 115 -6.70 -0.92 5.37
N ALA A 116 -6.23 -0.29 6.45
CA ALA A 116 -6.84 -0.40 7.77
C ALA A 116 -8.27 0.20 7.80
N VAL A 117 -8.49 1.32 7.12
CA VAL A 117 -9.84 1.89 6.97
C VAL A 117 -10.76 0.91 6.23
N GLY A 118 -10.26 0.30 5.15
CA GLY A 118 -10.99 -0.75 4.42
C GLY A 118 -11.27 -1.98 5.27
N TRP A 119 -10.26 -2.43 6.03
CA TRP A 119 -10.40 -3.54 6.97
C TRP A 119 -11.50 -3.29 8.01
N VAL A 120 -11.52 -2.11 8.65
CA VAL A 120 -12.54 -1.74 9.63
C VAL A 120 -13.94 -1.69 9.00
N ASP A 121 -14.05 -1.21 7.76
CA ASP A 121 -15.30 -1.22 7.01
C ASP A 121 -15.84 -2.63 6.80
N ASP A 122 -14.98 -3.53 6.32
CA ASP A 122 -15.34 -4.92 6.07
C ASP A 122 -15.60 -5.69 7.39
N TRP A 123 -14.80 -5.43 8.42
CA TRP A 123 -15.01 -6.00 9.74
C TRP A 123 -16.40 -5.68 10.29
N ARG A 124 -16.84 -4.42 10.19
CA ARG A 124 -18.19 -4.02 10.62
C ARG A 124 -19.28 -4.72 9.84
N LYS A 125 -19.11 -4.86 8.53
CA LYS A 125 -20.09 -5.56 7.68
C LYS A 125 -20.24 -7.03 8.03
N VAL A 126 -19.13 -7.68 8.33
CA VAL A 126 -19.06 -9.12 8.53
C VAL A 126 -19.34 -9.52 9.97
N VAL A 127 -18.60 -8.96 10.93
CA VAL A 127 -18.67 -9.36 12.34
C VAL A 127 -19.86 -8.72 13.04
N GLN A 128 -20.10 -7.43 12.79
CA GLN A 128 -21.24 -6.73 13.37
C GLN A 128 -22.53 -6.89 12.55
N ARG A 129 -22.47 -7.63 11.43
CA ARG A 129 -23.61 -7.81 10.51
C ARG A 129 -24.27 -6.49 10.09
N ASN A 130 -23.49 -5.42 10.04
CA ASN A 130 -23.97 -4.11 9.64
C ASN A 130 -23.69 -3.90 8.14
N PRO A 131 -24.69 -4.03 7.25
CA PRO A 131 -24.47 -3.92 5.80
C PRO A 131 -24.00 -2.53 5.36
N LYS A 132 -24.15 -1.51 6.20
CA LYS A 132 -23.69 -0.14 5.91
C LYS A 132 -22.20 0.05 6.16
N GLY A 133 -21.57 -0.80 7.00
CA GLY A 133 -20.14 -0.70 7.34
C GLY A 133 -19.78 0.63 8.02
N LEU A 134 -18.67 1.23 7.60
CA LEU A 134 -18.31 2.60 8.00
C LEU A 134 -19.16 3.62 7.21
N SER A 135 -19.59 4.68 7.91
CA SER A 135 -20.26 5.79 7.21
C SER A 135 -19.31 6.47 6.21
N ALA A 136 -19.86 7.00 5.11
CA ALA A 136 -19.06 7.70 4.09
C ALA A 136 -18.25 8.87 4.70
N ARG A 137 -18.85 9.59 5.66
CA ARG A 137 -18.15 10.69 6.38
C ARG A 137 -16.95 10.18 7.19
N ALA A 138 -17.09 9.04 7.87
CA ALA A 138 -15.99 8.47 8.66
C ALA A 138 -14.87 7.96 7.75
N LYS A 139 -15.20 7.32 6.61
CA LYS A 139 -14.19 6.91 5.62
C LYS A 139 -13.43 8.12 5.09
N PHE A 140 -14.15 9.13 4.64
CA PHE A 140 -13.55 10.35 4.12
C PHE A 140 -12.67 11.04 5.16
N PHE A 141 -13.13 11.14 6.41
CA PHE A 141 -12.35 11.73 7.50
C PHE A 141 -11.02 11.01 7.73
N TRP A 142 -11.04 9.69 7.86
CA TRP A 142 -9.82 8.92 8.13
C TRP A 142 -8.86 8.92 6.93
N GLN A 143 -9.40 8.80 5.72
CA GLN A 143 -8.58 8.87 4.50
C GLN A 143 -7.96 10.25 4.34
N SER A 144 -8.73 11.31 4.57
CA SER A 144 -8.23 12.69 4.54
C SER A 144 -7.16 12.94 5.60
N LEU A 145 -7.33 12.41 6.80
CA LEU A 145 -6.36 12.53 7.88
C LEU A 145 -5.02 11.87 7.51
N ILE A 146 -5.08 10.66 6.96
CA ILE A 146 -3.89 9.92 6.53
C ILE A 146 -3.20 10.66 5.37
N GLY A 147 -3.95 11.08 4.35
CA GLY A 147 -3.42 11.82 3.20
C GLY A 147 -2.81 13.17 3.60
N ALA A 148 -3.50 13.92 4.46
CA ALA A 148 -2.98 15.19 4.96
C ALA A 148 -1.71 15.01 5.80
N ALA A 149 -1.67 14.01 6.68
CA ALA A 149 -0.48 13.70 7.48
C ALA A 149 0.73 13.36 6.58
N ALA A 150 0.53 12.55 5.55
CA ALA A 150 1.55 12.21 4.58
C ALA A 150 2.04 13.44 3.80
N ALA A 151 1.11 14.28 3.31
CA ALA A 151 1.43 15.49 2.57
C ALA A 151 2.22 16.49 3.43
N ILE A 152 1.80 16.71 4.68
CA ILE A 152 2.53 17.59 5.62
C ILE A 152 3.91 17.01 5.93
N PHE A 153 4.01 15.71 6.19
CA PHE A 153 5.31 15.07 6.44
C PHE A 153 6.26 15.25 5.25
N LEU A 154 5.80 15.03 4.03
CA LEU A 154 6.61 15.22 2.84
C LEU A 154 7.02 16.69 2.65
N ALA A 155 6.11 17.63 2.89
CA ALA A 155 6.40 19.06 2.80
C ALA A 155 7.44 19.52 3.83
N THR A 156 7.30 19.07 5.09
CA THR A 156 8.23 19.46 6.17
C THR A 156 9.60 18.81 6.04
N THR A 157 9.69 17.67 5.38
CA THR A 157 10.95 16.97 5.14
C THR A 157 11.57 17.29 3.78
N ALA A 158 10.97 18.16 2.98
CA ALA A 158 11.52 18.63 1.72
C ALA A 158 12.78 19.48 1.98
N THR A 159 13.92 19.00 1.52
CA THR A 159 15.22 19.67 1.72
C THR A 159 15.69 20.45 0.49
N LEU A 160 15.14 20.14 -0.68
CA LEU A 160 15.49 20.75 -1.95
C LEU A 160 14.25 21.43 -2.56
N PRO A 161 14.41 22.58 -3.24
CA PRO A 161 13.29 23.23 -3.95
C PRO A 161 12.58 22.29 -4.92
N ALA A 162 13.33 21.45 -5.62
CA ALA A 162 12.79 20.44 -6.55
C ALA A 162 11.83 19.43 -5.91
N HIS A 163 11.85 19.26 -4.58
CA HIS A 163 10.92 18.38 -3.89
C HIS A 163 9.50 18.95 -3.78
N THR A 164 9.33 20.25 -3.99
CA THR A 164 8.05 20.96 -3.94
C THR A 164 7.65 21.55 -5.30
N GLU A 165 8.33 21.14 -6.37
CA GLU A 165 8.03 21.52 -7.74
C GLU A 165 7.20 20.44 -8.44
N LEU A 166 6.22 20.88 -9.21
CA LEU A 166 5.48 20.00 -10.11
C LEU A 166 6.25 19.89 -11.43
N ILE A 167 6.86 18.73 -11.64
CA ILE A 167 7.47 18.39 -12.93
C ILE A 167 6.41 17.72 -13.80
N VAL A 168 6.07 18.36 -14.93
CA VAL A 168 5.06 17.79 -15.83
C VAL A 168 5.66 16.59 -16.57
N PRO A 169 5.05 15.38 -16.47
CA PRO A 169 5.50 14.22 -17.23
C PRO A 169 5.58 14.56 -18.73
N PHE A 170 6.62 14.06 -19.41
CA PHE A 170 6.95 14.33 -20.82
C PHE A 170 7.54 15.71 -21.14
N PHE A 171 7.33 16.74 -20.31
CA PHE A 171 7.89 18.09 -20.49
C PHE A 171 8.90 18.37 -19.38
N LYS A 172 10.07 17.71 -19.44
CA LYS A 172 11.10 17.76 -18.39
C LYS A 172 11.65 19.18 -18.09
N THR A 173 11.45 20.11 -19.02
CA THR A 173 11.87 21.51 -18.87
C THR A 173 10.81 22.37 -18.18
N VAL A 174 9.61 21.85 -17.96
CA VAL A 174 8.52 22.59 -17.33
C VAL A 174 8.41 22.15 -15.89
N ALA A 175 8.98 22.94 -14.98
CA ALA A 175 8.85 22.77 -13.55
C ALA A 175 8.11 23.99 -12.97
N TYR A 176 7.00 23.74 -12.28
CA TYR A 176 6.24 24.77 -11.60
C TYR A 176 6.52 24.74 -10.10
N PRO A 177 7.07 25.82 -9.53
CA PRO A 177 7.25 25.91 -8.09
C PRO A 177 5.88 26.06 -7.41
N LEU A 178 5.41 25.00 -6.77
CA LEU A 178 4.11 25.00 -6.08
C LEU A 178 4.18 25.69 -4.72
N GLY A 179 5.38 25.84 -4.17
CA GLY A 179 5.56 26.21 -2.77
C GLY A 179 5.00 25.12 -1.83
N ILE A 180 5.13 25.33 -0.52
CA ILE A 180 4.71 24.34 0.48
C ILE A 180 3.19 24.12 0.43
N VAL A 181 2.41 25.18 0.32
CA VAL A 181 0.95 25.10 0.34
C VAL A 181 0.42 24.38 -0.89
N GLY A 182 0.87 24.79 -2.09
CA GLY A 182 0.45 24.12 -3.33
C GLY A 182 0.89 22.67 -3.39
N PHE A 183 2.09 22.35 -2.89
CA PHE A 183 2.57 20.98 -2.80
C PHE A 183 1.69 20.11 -1.87
N VAL A 184 1.35 20.61 -0.67
CA VAL A 184 0.48 19.89 0.27
C VAL A 184 -0.91 19.64 -0.35
N ILE A 185 -1.50 20.66 -0.97
CA ILE A 185 -2.81 20.52 -1.63
C ILE A 185 -2.73 19.48 -2.74
N LEU A 186 -1.76 19.58 -3.63
CA LEU A 186 -1.61 18.65 -4.75
C LEU A 186 -1.38 17.21 -4.24
N THR A 187 -0.47 17.02 -3.28
CA THR A 187 -0.16 15.70 -2.70
C THR A 187 -1.37 15.09 -1.99
N TYR A 188 -2.21 15.92 -1.38
CA TYR A 188 -3.43 15.46 -0.74
C TYR A 188 -4.47 14.94 -1.76
N PHE A 189 -4.56 15.60 -2.94
CA PHE A 189 -5.54 15.22 -3.97
C PHE A 189 -5.06 14.07 -4.88
N VAL A 190 -3.77 13.83 -5.00
CA VAL A 190 -3.17 12.73 -5.76
C VAL A 190 -3.14 11.45 -4.95
#